data_373aa63be4567fa2fd6eec5accd4d8f7
#
_entry.id   373aa63be4567fa2fd6eec5accd4d8f7
#
_cell.length_a   1.000
_cell.length_b   1.000
_cell.length_c   1.000
_cell.angle_alpha   90.00
_cell.angle_beta   90.00
_cell.angle_gamma   90.00
#
_symmetry.space_group_name_H-M   'P 1'
#
loop_
_entity.id
_entity.type
_entity.pdbx_description
1 polymer ?
#
loop_
_entity_poly.entity_id
_entity_poly.type
_entity_poly.pdbx_seq_one_letter_code
_entity_poly.pdbx_strand_id
1 'polypeptide(L)'
;MNSVGDLLFIMLYGGATMASLIACLYLLLRKGNAFAPDVTPPLTLRRWAAAFFAVSCLGHFWWLLLYFYSRHLNMIGVMVASVLDTRHLNMIGLMVASVLDCVGMLTTITGTLLAMLQDRKRPLWPVVIATMPYAVLWALHLAYPDGLFLDLAIAYMVLSCVLLTVYLVFAAWRYRHWLCDNYADLEHKEIRSSYIMIFITALLLILFFGFEGRYKVISFIVQFLSIPFFGLMLWRVETLQQLDGMTGVDTEDPLPAEPEETAPLATLSGIGALLKRHCEDAQLYLKQDLSLSQLSQTIGTNHYYLSQYFTQQGLTYNAYINGLRINHFINLYHEAVATQRSFTAQQLASESGFRSYSTFSAAFKQRIGQTVTAWMRDTTGVE
;
A
#
# COMPACT_ATOMS: atom_id res chain seq x y z
N MET A 1 -6.39 -22.90 -34.31
CA MET A 1 -5.80 -23.04 -32.96
C MET A 1 -4.82 -24.19 -32.96
N ASN A 2 -3.61 -24.00 -33.42
CA ASN A 2 -2.70 -25.12 -33.68
C ASN A 2 -1.34 -25.04 -33.00
N SER A 3 -1.15 -24.15 -32.04
CA SER A 3 0.09 -24.09 -31.26
C SER A 3 -0.20 -24.08 -29.77
N VAL A 4 0.64 -24.76 -28.99
CA VAL A 4 0.59 -24.73 -27.51
C VAL A 4 0.65 -23.31 -27.00
N GLY A 5 1.40 -22.42 -27.68
CA GLY A 5 1.50 -21.00 -27.33
C GLY A 5 0.18 -20.24 -27.45
N ASP A 6 -0.68 -20.58 -28.43
CA ASP A 6 -1.99 -19.94 -28.57
C ASP A 6 -2.94 -20.34 -27.43
N LEU A 7 -2.92 -21.60 -27.06
CA LEU A 7 -3.72 -22.11 -25.96
C LEU A 7 -3.27 -21.45 -24.64
N LEU A 8 -1.97 -21.38 -24.41
CA LEU A 8 -1.40 -20.76 -23.22
C LEU A 8 -1.75 -19.26 -23.13
N PHE A 9 -1.68 -18.52 -24.26
CA PHE A 9 -2.09 -17.13 -24.33
C PHE A 9 -3.55 -16.95 -23.90
N ILE A 10 -4.48 -17.73 -24.51
CA ILE A 10 -5.91 -17.64 -24.20
C ILE A 10 -6.18 -17.98 -22.73
N MET A 11 -5.53 -19.03 -22.20
CA MET A 11 -5.70 -19.44 -20.80
C MET A 11 -5.21 -18.36 -19.83
N LEU A 12 -4.04 -17.76 -20.06
CA LEU A 12 -3.47 -16.76 -19.14
C LEU A 12 -4.23 -15.43 -19.22
N TYR A 13 -4.49 -14.91 -20.42
CA TYR A 13 -5.25 -13.65 -20.57
C TYR A 13 -6.70 -13.81 -20.13
N GLY A 14 -7.35 -14.93 -20.47
CA GLY A 14 -8.69 -15.24 -19.99
C GLY A 14 -8.75 -15.42 -18.48
N GLY A 15 -7.76 -16.10 -17.90
CA GLY A 15 -7.62 -16.27 -16.46
C GLY A 15 -7.42 -14.92 -15.73
N ALA A 16 -6.54 -14.06 -16.24
CA ALA A 16 -6.32 -12.71 -15.69
C ALA A 16 -7.59 -11.84 -15.81
N THR A 17 -8.30 -11.90 -16.95
CA THR A 17 -9.60 -11.21 -17.14
C THR A 17 -10.61 -11.65 -16.09
N MET A 18 -10.79 -12.96 -15.90
CA MET A 18 -11.75 -13.50 -14.93
C MET A 18 -11.35 -13.17 -13.49
N ALA A 19 -10.07 -13.31 -13.15
CA ALA A 19 -9.58 -12.98 -11.81
C ALA A 19 -9.81 -11.50 -11.45
N SER A 20 -9.51 -10.59 -12.37
CA SER A 20 -9.73 -9.15 -12.18
C SER A 20 -11.23 -8.80 -12.15
N LEU A 21 -12.06 -9.44 -12.97
CA LEU A 21 -13.52 -9.26 -12.94
C LEU A 21 -14.11 -9.69 -11.58
N ILE A 22 -13.75 -10.88 -11.11
CA ILE A 22 -14.22 -11.40 -9.83
C ILE A 22 -13.79 -10.48 -8.68
N ALA A 23 -12.53 -10.02 -8.66
CA ALA A 23 -12.03 -9.10 -7.65
C ALA A 23 -12.76 -7.75 -7.69
N CYS A 24 -13.01 -7.20 -8.89
CA CYS A 24 -13.79 -5.96 -9.06
C CYS A 24 -15.21 -6.10 -8.52
N LEU A 25 -15.93 -7.15 -8.94
CA LEU A 25 -17.31 -7.40 -8.49
C LEU A 25 -17.37 -7.66 -6.98
N TYR A 26 -16.41 -8.40 -6.44
CA TYR A 26 -16.30 -8.61 -5.00
C TYR A 26 -16.22 -7.27 -4.24
N LEU A 27 -15.30 -6.37 -4.64
CA LEU A 27 -15.12 -5.09 -3.96
C LEU A 27 -16.32 -4.15 -4.10
N LEU A 28 -17.06 -4.21 -5.23
CA LEU A 28 -18.23 -3.37 -5.48
C LEU A 28 -19.50 -3.88 -4.80
N LEU A 29 -19.74 -5.19 -4.82
CA LEU A 29 -21.03 -5.78 -4.43
C LEU A 29 -21.04 -6.25 -2.97
N ARG A 30 -19.93 -6.75 -2.46
CA ARG A 30 -19.87 -7.29 -1.10
C ARG A 30 -19.71 -6.19 -0.05
N LYS A 31 -20.61 -6.11 0.90
CA LYS A 31 -20.56 -5.16 2.02
C LYS A 31 -19.66 -5.61 3.17
N GLY A 32 -19.48 -6.91 3.37
CA GLY A 32 -18.64 -7.49 4.42
C GLY A 32 -17.22 -7.80 3.96
N ASN A 33 -16.30 -7.98 4.91
CA ASN A 33 -14.93 -8.40 4.68
C ASN A 33 -14.81 -9.92 4.86
N ALA A 34 -14.32 -10.64 3.83
CA ALA A 34 -14.19 -12.09 3.87
C ALA A 34 -12.85 -12.56 4.45
N PHE A 35 -11.82 -11.72 4.37
CA PHE A 35 -10.46 -12.07 4.76
C PHE A 35 -10.18 -11.73 6.24
N ALA A 36 -10.78 -10.65 6.74
CA ALA A 36 -10.60 -10.18 8.11
C ALA A 36 -11.93 -9.56 8.61
N PRO A 37 -12.86 -10.35 9.16
CA PRO A 37 -14.20 -9.87 9.53
C PRO A 37 -14.20 -8.69 10.50
N ASP A 38 -13.17 -8.60 11.36
CA ASP A 38 -13.01 -7.54 12.37
C ASP A 38 -12.33 -6.27 11.83
N VAL A 39 -11.92 -6.27 10.55
CA VAL A 39 -11.23 -5.15 9.91
C VAL A 39 -12.17 -4.44 8.94
N THR A 40 -12.28 -3.12 9.09
CA THR A 40 -13.01 -2.26 8.15
C THR A 40 -12.01 -1.53 7.24
N PRO A 41 -11.88 -1.93 5.96
CA PRO A 41 -10.97 -1.29 5.03
C PRO A 41 -11.47 0.10 4.63
N PRO A 42 -10.54 1.05 4.32
CA PRO A 42 -10.91 2.38 3.83
C PRO A 42 -11.74 2.32 2.55
N LEU A 43 -12.88 3.02 2.52
CA LEU A 43 -13.77 3.04 1.35
C LEU A 43 -13.07 3.59 0.10
N THR A 44 -12.22 4.60 0.26
CA THR A 44 -11.41 5.17 -0.83
C THR A 44 -10.47 4.13 -1.44
N LEU A 45 -9.82 3.32 -0.60
CA LEU A 45 -8.96 2.23 -1.06
C LEU A 45 -9.74 1.17 -1.84
N ARG A 46 -10.89 0.73 -1.32
CA ARG A 46 -11.75 -0.24 -2.04
C ARG A 46 -12.20 0.28 -3.40
N ARG A 47 -12.55 1.57 -3.50
CA ARG A 47 -12.94 2.20 -4.77
C ARG A 47 -11.79 2.25 -5.77
N TRP A 48 -10.59 2.64 -5.35
CA TRP A 48 -9.41 2.67 -6.20
C TRP A 48 -9.00 1.27 -6.67
N ALA A 49 -9.02 0.29 -5.77
CA ALA A 49 -8.75 -1.10 -6.11
C ALA A 49 -9.80 -1.68 -7.07
N ALA A 50 -11.09 -1.38 -6.88
CA ALA A 50 -12.13 -1.79 -7.81
C ALA A 50 -11.91 -1.16 -9.20
N ALA A 51 -11.52 0.12 -9.27
CA ALA A 51 -11.18 0.79 -10.53
C ALA A 51 -9.95 0.13 -11.20
N PHE A 52 -8.91 -0.20 -10.43
CA PHE A 52 -7.74 -0.93 -10.93
C PHE A 52 -8.13 -2.30 -11.52
N PHE A 53 -8.95 -3.08 -10.82
CA PHE A 53 -9.40 -4.37 -11.32
C PHE A 53 -10.31 -4.24 -12.54
N ALA A 54 -11.16 -3.19 -12.60
CA ALA A 54 -12.00 -2.93 -13.78
C ALA A 54 -11.14 -2.58 -15.01
N VAL A 55 -10.14 -1.70 -14.87
CA VAL A 55 -9.21 -1.34 -15.95
C VAL A 55 -8.40 -2.56 -16.38
N SER A 56 -7.89 -3.33 -15.43
CA SER A 56 -7.16 -4.58 -15.73
C SER A 56 -8.04 -5.58 -16.50
N CYS A 57 -9.29 -5.76 -16.09
CA CYS A 57 -10.24 -6.62 -16.79
C CYS A 57 -10.48 -6.16 -18.24
N LEU A 58 -10.73 -4.86 -18.44
CA LEU A 58 -10.97 -4.28 -19.76
C LEU A 58 -9.73 -4.38 -20.64
N GLY A 59 -8.53 -4.10 -20.12
CA GLY A 59 -7.28 -4.21 -20.84
C GLY A 59 -7.01 -5.64 -21.31
N HIS A 60 -7.07 -6.63 -20.41
CA HIS A 60 -6.89 -8.02 -20.76
C HIS A 60 -7.92 -8.52 -21.78
N PHE A 61 -9.19 -8.14 -21.61
CA PHE A 61 -10.26 -8.48 -22.53
C PHE A 61 -10.03 -7.84 -23.92
N TRP A 62 -9.61 -6.56 -23.95
CA TRP A 62 -9.29 -5.85 -25.21
C TRP A 62 -8.16 -6.52 -25.98
N TRP A 63 -7.06 -6.87 -25.30
CA TRP A 63 -5.94 -7.57 -25.91
C TRP A 63 -6.32 -8.96 -26.40
N LEU A 64 -7.20 -9.66 -25.70
CA LEU A 64 -7.76 -10.94 -26.13
C LEU A 64 -8.60 -10.77 -27.41
N LEU A 65 -9.44 -9.75 -27.47
CA LEU A 65 -10.21 -9.42 -28.69
C LEU A 65 -9.29 -9.09 -29.88
N LEU A 66 -8.26 -8.26 -29.67
CA LEU A 66 -7.30 -7.92 -30.73
C LEU A 66 -6.54 -9.15 -31.22
N TYR A 67 -6.20 -10.07 -30.33
CA TYR A 67 -5.58 -11.34 -30.71
C TYR A 67 -6.49 -12.18 -31.61
N PHE A 68 -7.76 -12.35 -31.29
CA PHE A 68 -8.70 -13.05 -32.11
C PHE A 68 -8.96 -12.32 -33.45
N TYR A 69 -9.12 -11.01 -33.39
CA TYR A 69 -9.34 -10.19 -34.58
C TYR A 69 -8.18 -10.27 -35.58
N SER A 70 -6.94 -10.10 -35.14
CA SER A 70 -5.75 -10.19 -35.98
C SER A 70 -5.62 -11.57 -36.67
N ARG A 71 -6.08 -12.63 -36.02
CA ARG A 71 -6.01 -13.97 -36.51
C ARG A 71 -7.12 -14.30 -37.51
N HIS A 72 -8.31 -13.77 -37.34
CA HIS A 72 -9.42 -13.92 -38.28
C HIS A 72 -9.25 -13.06 -39.53
N LEU A 73 -8.68 -11.84 -39.40
CA LEU A 73 -8.40 -10.99 -40.55
C LEU A 73 -7.36 -11.62 -41.49
N ASN A 74 -6.39 -12.37 -41.02
CA ASN A 74 -5.49 -13.14 -41.87
C ASN A 74 -6.23 -14.22 -42.70
N MET A 75 -7.43 -14.63 -42.29
CA MET A 75 -8.30 -15.56 -43.08
C MET A 75 -9.30 -14.81 -43.99
N ILE A 76 -9.82 -13.65 -43.55
CA ILE A 76 -10.80 -12.84 -44.30
C ILE A 76 -10.10 -11.68 -45.06
N GLY A 77 -8.97 -11.21 -44.57
CA GLY A 77 -8.24 -10.04 -45.08
C GLY A 77 -7.65 -10.23 -46.48
N VAL A 78 -7.53 -11.45 -46.97
CA VAL A 78 -7.18 -11.69 -48.37
C VAL A 78 -8.33 -11.28 -49.31
N MET A 79 -9.58 -11.24 -48.84
CA MET A 79 -10.72 -10.80 -49.64
C MET A 79 -11.09 -9.32 -49.53
N VAL A 80 -10.72 -8.63 -48.45
CA VAL A 80 -11.12 -7.23 -48.19
C VAL A 80 -9.94 -6.23 -48.23
N ALA A 81 -8.71 -6.72 -48.29
CA ALA A 81 -7.48 -5.90 -48.27
C ALA A 81 -7.27 -5.03 -49.53
N SER A 82 -8.15 -5.06 -50.51
CA SER A 82 -8.08 -4.24 -51.71
C SER A 82 -8.81 -2.86 -51.62
N VAL A 83 -9.56 -2.59 -50.55
CA VAL A 83 -10.46 -1.39 -50.52
C VAL A 83 -10.17 -0.44 -49.35
N LEU A 84 -9.56 -0.88 -48.28
CA LEU A 84 -9.24 -0.02 -47.13
C LEU A 84 -7.82 -0.33 -46.62
N ASP A 85 -7.03 0.70 -46.37
CA ASP A 85 -5.69 0.58 -45.78
C ASP A 85 -5.81 0.10 -44.31
N THR A 86 -6.08 -1.21 -44.17
CA THR A 86 -6.32 -1.88 -42.88
C THR A 86 -5.11 -1.82 -41.96
N ARG A 87 -3.89 -1.53 -42.50
CA ARG A 87 -2.68 -1.42 -41.69
C ARG A 87 -2.70 -0.18 -40.82
N HIS A 88 -3.09 0.99 -41.38
CA HIS A 88 -3.21 2.24 -40.60
C HIS A 88 -4.29 2.15 -39.51
N LEU A 89 -5.45 1.58 -39.82
CA LEU A 89 -6.53 1.39 -38.83
C LEU A 89 -6.10 0.47 -37.68
N ASN A 90 -5.37 -0.60 -37.99
CA ASN A 90 -4.84 -1.51 -36.97
C ASN A 90 -3.76 -0.81 -36.09
N MET A 91 -2.90 0.02 -36.67
CA MET A 91 -1.89 0.78 -35.92
C MET A 91 -2.53 1.84 -35.03
N ILE A 92 -3.57 2.55 -35.50
CA ILE A 92 -4.33 3.50 -34.69
C ILE A 92 -5.02 2.78 -33.53
N GLY A 93 -5.66 1.64 -33.78
CA GLY A 93 -6.32 0.83 -32.76
C GLY A 93 -5.34 0.36 -31.68
N LEU A 94 -4.15 -0.11 -32.08
CA LEU A 94 -3.07 -0.51 -31.19
C LEU A 94 -2.55 0.66 -30.34
N MET A 95 -2.35 1.83 -30.97
CA MET A 95 -1.96 3.06 -30.29
C MET A 95 -2.97 3.46 -29.22
N VAL A 96 -4.26 3.53 -29.59
CA VAL A 96 -5.33 3.91 -28.64
C VAL A 96 -5.40 2.94 -27.49
N ALA A 97 -5.35 1.62 -27.76
CA ALA A 97 -5.34 0.62 -26.71
C ALA A 97 -4.15 0.75 -25.77
N SER A 98 -2.95 0.92 -26.32
CA SER A 98 -1.71 1.06 -25.55
C SER A 98 -1.69 2.33 -24.68
N VAL A 99 -2.20 3.46 -25.22
CA VAL A 99 -2.32 4.72 -24.45
C VAL A 99 -3.37 4.60 -23.35
N LEU A 100 -4.54 4.00 -23.64
CA LEU A 100 -5.58 3.79 -22.62
C LEU A 100 -5.13 2.85 -21.51
N ASP A 101 -4.45 1.76 -21.85
CA ASP A 101 -3.86 0.84 -20.86
C ASP A 101 -2.83 1.57 -20.00
N CYS A 102 -1.94 2.36 -20.61
CA CYS A 102 -0.94 3.14 -19.91
C CYS A 102 -1.58 4.12 -18.90
N VAL A 103 -2.47 4.97 -19.36
CA VAL A 103 -3.14 5.98 -18.51
C VAL A 103 -3.97 5.30 -17.43
N GLY A 104 -4.79 4.33 -17.83
CA GLY A 104 -5.70 3.62 -16.93
C GLY A 104 -4.95 2.82 -15.86
N MET A 105 -3.99 2.00 -16.27
CA MET A 105 -3.24 1.14 -15.36
C MET A 105 -2.37 1.96 -14.39
N LEU A 106 -1.58 2.93 -14.90
CA LEU A 106 -0.72 3.75 -14.04
C LEU A 106 -1.53 4.58 -13.06
N THR A 107 -2.64 5.18 -13.49
CA THR A 107 -3.47 6.01 -12.63
C THR A 107 -4.15 5.17 -11.54
N THR A 108 -4.77 4.05 -11.91
CA THR A 108 -5.56 3.25 -10.96
C THR A 108 -4.68 2.46 -10.00
N ILE A 109 -3.56 1.89 -10.46
CA ILE A 109 -2.62 1.20 -9.58
C ILE A 109 -1.95 2.17 -8.60
N THR A 110 -1.53 3.35 -9.09
CA THR A 110 -0.95 4.40 -8.24
C THR A 110 -1.98 4.90 -7.23
N GLY A 111 -3.22 5.14 -7.66
CA GLY A 111 -4.32 5.51 -6.79
C GLY A 111 -4.56 4.47 -5.70
N THR A 112 -4.52 3.19 -6.03
CA THR A 112 -4.67 2.09 -5.07
C THR A 112 -3.51 2.07 -4.07
N LEU A 113 -2.26 2.14 -4.54
CA LEU A 113 -1.08 2.12 -3.66
C LEU A 113 -1.00 3.37 -2.77
N LEU A 114 -1.34 4.55 -3.29
CA LEU A 114 -1.39 5.77 -2.49
C LEU A 114 -2.57 5.79 -1.52
N ALA A 115 -3.70 5.18 -1.86
CA ALA A 115 -4.85 5.05 -0.95
C ALA A 115 -4.58 4.09 0.23
N MET A 116 -3.57 3.22 0.13
CA MET A 116 -3.08 2.44 1.27
C MET A 116 -2.36 3.31 2.31
N LEU A 117 -1.86 4.50 1.89
CA LEU A 117 -1.15 5.44 2.75
C LEU A 117 -2.14 6.48 3.25
N GLN A 118 -2.61 6.31 4.49
CA GLN A 118 -3.73 7.07 5.06
C GLN A 118 -3.32 8.34 5.81
N ASP A 119 -2.07 8.85 5.63
CA ASP A 119 -1.58 10.04 6.32
C ASP A 119 -2.10 11.36 5.72
N ARG A 120 -2.37 11.39 4.40
CA ARG A 120 -2.83 12.59 3.68
C ARG A 120 -3.41 12.24 2.32
N LYS A 121 -4.26 13.10 1.79
CA LYS A 121 -4.75 13.02 0.40
C LYS A 121 -3.63 13.42 -0.56
N ARG A 122 -3.39 12.62 -1.59
CA ARG A 122 -2.39 12.87 -2.63
C ARG A 122 -3.08 13.05 -3.97
N PRO A 123 -2.81 14.14 -4.71
CA PRO A 123 -3.39 14.34 -6.02
C PRO A 123 -2.81 13.34 -7.03
N LEU A 124 -3.63 12.83 -7.93
CA LEU A 124 -3.21 11.89 -8.99
C LEU A 124 -3.00 12.57 -10.35
N TRP A 125 -3.34 13.85 -10.50
CA TRP A 125 -3.16 14.57 -11.74
C TRP A 125 -1.70 14.59 -12.26
N PRO A 126 -0.63 14.58 -11.41
CA PRO A 126 0.74 14.51 -11.92
C PRO A 126 1.02 13.19 -12.63
N VAL A 127 0.43 12.08 -12.17
CA VAL A 127 0.57 10.77 -12.82
C VAL A 127 -0.07 10.79 -14.20
N VAL A 128 -1.28 11.37 -14.33
CA VAL A 128 -1.98 11.51 -15.61
C VAL A 128 -1.17 12.38 -16.58
N ILE A 129 -0.66 13.54 -16.12
CA ILE A 129 0.18 14.41 -16.97
C ILE A 129 1.46 13.69 -17.39
N ALA A 130 2.07 12.91 -16.52
CA ALA A 130 3.28 12.15 -16.85
C ALA A 130 3.05 11.08 -17.92
N THR A 131 1.80 10.72 -18.26
CA THR A 131 1.53 9.81 -19.38
C THR A 131 1.42 10.52 -20.73
N MET A 132 1.31 11.85 -20.77
CA MET A 132 1.12 12.60 -22.01
C MET A 132 2.30 12.48 -23.00
N PRO A 133 3.59 12.56 -22.59
CA PRO A 133 4.69 12.37 -23.51
C PRO A 133 4.69 10.99 -24.20
N TYR A 134 4.22 9.97 -23.51
CA TYR A 134 4.04 8.64 -24.08
C TYR A 134 3.02 8.64 -25.24
N ALA A 135 1.88 9.30 -25.05
CA ALA A 135 0.87 9.45 -26.10
C ALA A 135 1.41 10.23 -27.31
N VAL A 136 2.18 11.30 -27.06
CA VAL A 136 2.83 12.09 -28.12
C VAL A 136 3.85 11.25 -28.90
N LEU A 137 4.70 10.48 -28.22
CA LEU A 137 5.69 9.60 -28.86
C LEU A 137 5.02 8.52 -29.72
N TRP A 138 3.90 7.96 -29.26
CA TRP A 138 3.10 7.04 -30.06
C TRP A 138 2.48 7.71 -31.30
N ALA A 139 2.00 8.93 -31.19
CA ALA A 139 1.47 9.68 -32.32
C ALA A 139 2.59 10.01 -33.34
N LEU A 140 3.80 10.33 -32.88
CA LEU A 140 4.97 10.54 -33.74
C LEU A 140 5.41 9.23 -34.42
N HIS A 141 5.38 8.09 -33.71
CA HIS A 141 5.65 6.79 -34.31
C HIS A 141 4.65 6.44 -35.43
N LEU A 142 3.38 6.84 -35.29
CA LEU A 142 2.37 6.65 -36.33
C LEU A 142 2.68 7.50 -37.57
N ALA A 143 3.17 8.75 -37.39
CA ALA A 143 3.53 9.65 -38.46
C ALA A 143 4.87 9.28 -39.11
N TYR A 144 5.82 8.75 -38.34
CA TYR A 144 7.18 8.41 -38.75
C TYR A 144 7.52 6.98 -38.30
N PRO A 145 7.17 5.94 -39.06
CA PRO A 145 7.27 4.54 -38.63
C PRO A 145 8.70 3.97 -38.78
N ASP A 146 9.72 4.73 -38.40
CA ASP A 146 11.14 4.34 -38.42
C ASP A 146 11.59 3.52 -37.20
N GLY A 147 10.70 3.32 -36.21
CA GLY A 147 10.97 2.61 -34.97
C GLY A 147 11.57 3.46 -33.85
N LEU A 148 12.21 4.58 -34.14
CA LEU A 148 12.87 5.43 -33.16
C LEU A 148 11.90 5.95 -32.10
N PHE A 149 10.75 6.47 -32.50
CA PHE A 149 9.75 7.02 -31.58
C PHE A 149 9.10 5.94 -30.71
N LEU A 150 8.96 4.71 -31.19
CA LEU A 150 8.51 3.57 -30.40
C LEU A 150 9.54 3.21 -29.33
N ASP A 151 10.82 3.15 -29.69
CA ASP A 151 11.89 2.87 -28.73
C ASP A 151 11.98 3.97 -27.66
N LEU A 152 11.84 5.24 -28.05
CA LEU A 152 11.76 6.36 -27.11
C LEU A 152 10.54 6.30 -26.21
N ALA A 153 9.37 5.89 -26.72
CA ALA A 153 8.16 5.71 -25.94
C ALA A 153 8.34 4.62 -24.87
N ILE A 154 8.92 3.49 -25.25
CA ILE A 154 9.23 2.39 -24.32
C ILE A 154 10.25 2.85 -23.26
N ALA A 155 11.34 3.50 -23.66
CA ALA A 155 12.35 4.01 -22.74
C ALA A 155 11.76 5.02 -21.76
N TYR A 156 10.91 5.94 -22.25
CA TYR A 156 10.20 6.90 -21.42
C TYR A 156 9.29 6.23 -20.40
N MET A 157 8.53 5.20 -20.81
CA MET A 157 7.64 4.47 -19.90
C MET A 157 8.39 3.71 -18.81
N VAL A 158 9.48 3.03 -19.16
CA VAL A 158 10.34 2.35 -18.19
C VAL A 158 10.90 3.36 -17.18
N LEU A 159 11.42 4.49 -17.66
CA LEU A 159 11.91 5.56 -16.79
C LEU A 159 10.81 6.10 -15.86
N SER A 160 9.61 6.33 -16.41
CA SER A 160 8.45 6.81 -15.63
C SER A 160 8.04 5.80 -14.54
N CYS A 161 8.06 4.49 -14.85
CA CYS A 161 7.80 3.44 -13.86
C CYS A 161 8.84 3.40 -12.74
N VAL A 162 10.13 3.61 -13.07
CA VAL A 162 11.22 3.70 -12.08
C VAL A 162 11.03 4.93 -11.19
N LEU A 163 10.78 6.11 -11.76
CA LEU A 163 10.55 7.34 -11.00
C LEU A 163 9.31 7.24 -10.10
N LEU A 164 8.22 6.66 -10.62
CA LEU A 164 7.02 6.40 -9.84
C LEU A 164 7.31 5.45 -8.66
N THR A 165 8.10 4.41 -8.89
CA THR A 165 8.50 3.46 -7.84
C THR A 165 9.30 4.16 -6.73
N VAL A 166 10.28 4.98 -7.09
CA VAL A 166 11.06 5.78 -6.14
C VAL A 166 10.15 6.69 -5.32
N TYR A 167 9.21 7.37 -5.97
CA TYR A 167 8.21 8.21 -5.30
C TYR A 167 7.34 7.40 -4.33
N LEU A 168 6.84 6.24 -4.73
CA LEU A 168 5.99 5.39 -3.89
C LEU A 168 6.76 4.83 -2.67
N VAL A 169 8.02 4.42 -2.87
CA VAL A 169 8.89 3.97 -1.77
C VAL A 169 9.14 5.10 -0.77
N PHE A 170 9.45 6.31 -1.27
CA PHE A 170 9.64 7.48 -0.41
C PHE A 170 8.34 7.86 0.34
N ALA A 171 7.19 7.83 -0.35
CA ALA A 171 5.89 8.09 0.26
C ALA A 171 5.56 7.05 1.36
N ALA A 172 5.84 5.77 1.11
CA ALA A 172 5.64 4.70 2.09
C ALA A 172 6.60 4.82 3.29
N TRP A 173 7.87 5.20 3.05
CA TRP A 173 8.83 5.47 4.12
C TRP A 173 8.36 6.61 5.02
N ARG A 174 7.92 7.73 4.44
CA ARG A 174 7.38 8.86 5.19
C ARG A 174 6.12 8.51 5.97
N TYR A 175 5.23 7.71 5.37
CA TYR A 175 4.02 7.21 6.04
C TYR A 175 4.35 6.32 7.25
N ARG A 176 5.39 5.47 7.16
CA ARG A 176 5.85 4.66 8.29
C ARG A 176 6.28 5.51 9.49
N HIS A 177 7.04 6.59 9.26
CA HIS A 177 7.42 7.50 10.34
C HIS A 177 6.18 8.14 10.97
N TRP A 178 5.28 8.64 10.12
CA TRP A 178 4.02 9.20 10.60
C TRP A 178 3.20 8.20 11.43
N LEU A 179 3.14 6.92 11.04
CA LEU A 179 2.47 5.89 11.85
C LEU A 179 3.12 5.70 13.22
N CYS A 180 4.46 5.65 13.29
CA CYS A 180 5.19 5.54 14.55
C CYS A 180 4.98 6.75 15.46
N ASP A 181 4.75 7.93 14.86
CA ASP A 181 4.50 9.16 15.62
C ASP A 181 3.05 9.29 16.11
N ASN A 182 2.12 8.50 15.55
CA ASN A 182 0.68 8.66 15.83
C ASN A 182 0.02 7.44 16.48
N TYR A 183 0.61 6.24 16.36
CA TYR A 183 0.00 5.00 16.84
C TYR A 183 0.97 4.15 17.65
N ALA A 184 0.49 3.62 18.77
CA ALA A 184 1.25 2.68 19.60
C ALA A 184 1.25 1.27 19.02
N ASP A 185 0.14 0.84 18.40
CA ASP A 185 -0.01 -0.45 17.75
C ASP A 185 -0.03 -0.29 16.22
N LEU A 186 0.91 -0.97 15.56
CA LEU A 186 1.07 -0.96 14.11
C LEU A 186 0.51 -2.22 13.43
N GLU A 187 -0.02 -3.18 14.21
CA GLU A 187 -0.62 -4.38 13.66
C GLU A 187 -1.81 -4.00 12.77
N HIS A 188 -1.99 -4.66 11.64
CA HIS A 188 -2.94 -4.30 10.56
C HIS A 188 -2.73 -2.92 9.91
N LYS A 189 -1.86 -2.07 10.48
CA LYS A 189 -1.45 -0.78 9.90
C LYS A 189 -0.11 -0.89 9.17
N GLU A 190 0.62 -1.99 9.40
CA GLU A 190 1.99 -2.18 8.93
C GLU A 190 2.15 -2.11 7.42
N ILE A 191 3.17 -1.37 7.00
CA ILE A 191 3.47 -1.08 5.60
C ILE A 191 4.32 -2.17 4.95
N ARG A 192 4.83 -3.16 5.71
CA ARG A 192 5.75 -4.16 5.15
C ARG A 192 5.19 -4.84 3.90
N SER A 193 3.92 -5.25 3.95
CA SER A 193 3.22 -5.80 2.80
C SER A 193 3.03 -4.77 1.68
N SER A 194 2.86 -3.48 2.00
CA SER A 194 2.76 -2.40 1.00
C SER A 194 4.08 -2.20 0.26
N TYR A 195 5.25 -2.29 0.91
CA TYR A 195 6.55 -2.27 0.21
C TYR A 195 6.70 -3.43 -0.77
N ILE A 196 6.32 -4.65 -0.34
CA ILE A 196 6.33 -5.84 -1.22
C ILE A 196 5.43 -5.60 -2.44
N MET A 197 4.25 -5.03 -2.23
CA MET A 197 3.31 -4.71 -3.31
C MET A 197 3.85 -3.65 -4.26
N ILE A 198 4.47 -2.59 -3.75
CA ILE A 198 5.12 -1.56 -4.57
C ILE A 198 6.22 -2.20 -5.45
N PHE A 199 7.04 -3.08 -4.86
CA PHE A 199 8.11 -3.75 -5.59
C PHE A 199 7.58 -4.70 -6.67
N ILE A 200 6.59 -5.54 -6.36
CA ILE A 200 5.97 -6.45 -7.34
C ILE A 200 5.30 -5.63 -8.45
N THR A 201 4.58 -4.56 -8.11
CA THR A 201 3.95 -3.67 -9.09
C THR A 201 4.98 -3.07 -10.03
N ALA A 202 6.11 -2.55 -9.50
CA ALA A 202 7.19 -1.98 -10.29
C ALA A 202 7.77 -3.00 -11.27
N LEU A 203 8.03 -4.22 -10.80
CA LEU A 203 8.54 -5.30 -11.63
C LEU A 203 7.56 -5.63 -12.76
N LEU A 204 6.27 -5.80 -12.45
CA LEU A 204 5.25 -6.12 -13.45
C LEU A 204 5.09 -5.00 -14.47
N LEU A 205 5.06 -3.72 -14.05
CA LEU A 205 4.95 -2.58 -14.96
C LEU A 205 6.18 -2.45 -15.88
N ILE A 206 7.39 -2.65 -15.36
CA ILE A 206 8.62 -2.60 -16.16
C ILE A 206 8.64 -3.76 -17.17
N LEU A 207 8.26 -4.96 -16.78
CA LEU A 207 8.16 -6.11 -17.69
C LEU A 207 7.10 -5.88 -18.76
N PHE A 208 5.93 -5.36 -18.35
CA PHE A 208 4.82 -5.07 -19.26
C PHE A 208 5.22 -4.01 -20.30
N PHE A 209 5.60 -2.80 -19.87
CA PHE A 209 5.88 -1.70 -20.79
C PHE A 209 7.22 -1.82 -21.50
N GLY A 210 8.23 -2.45 -20.89
CA GLY A 210 9.57 -2.56 -21.46
C GLY A 210 9.72 -3.69 -22.46
N PHE A 211 9.02 -4.79 -22.27
CA PHE A 211 9.34 -6.03 -22.98
C PHE A 211 8.13 -6.75 -23.56
N GLU A 212 6.89 -6.47 -23.11
CA GLU A 212 5.70 -7.09 -23.67
C GLU A 212 5.55 -6.67 -25.16
N GLY A 213 5.17 -7.62 -26.00
CA GLY A 213 5.11 -7.42 -27.45
C GLY A 213 6.43 -7.70 -28.17
N ARG A 214 7.61 -7.51 -27.56
CA ARG A 214 8.90 -7.93 -28.13
C ARG A 214 9.21 -9.40 -27.91
N TYR A 215 8.87 -9.91 -26.73
CA TYR A 215 9.20 -11.30 -26.33
C TYR A 215 7.95 -11.99 -25.80
N LYS A 216 7.37 -12.91 -26.56
CA LYS A 216 6.18 -13.70 -26.19
C LYS A 216 6.30 -14.40 -24.83
N VAL A 217 7.52 -14.86 -24.50
CA VAL A 217 7.78 -15.52 -23.21
C VAL A 217 7.56 -14.55 -22.05
N ILE A 218 7.94 -13.28 -22.21
CA ILE A 218 7.76 -12.25 -21.15
C ILE A 218 6.28 -11.96 -20.96
N SER A 219 5.49 -11.87 -22.03
CA SER A 219 4.03 -11.72 -21.92
C SER A 219 3.41 -12.86 -21.11
N PHE A 220 3.84 -14.11 -21.32
CA PHE A 220 3.37 -15.24 -20.52
C PHE A 220 3.78 -15.14 -19.04
N ILE A 221 5.02 -14.71 -18.76
CA ILE A 221 5.51 -14.52 -17.39
C ILE A 221 4.70 -13.42 -16.70
N VAL A 222 4.47 -12.28 -17.35
CA VAL A 222 3.70 -11.15 -16.80
C VAL A 222 2.28 -11.61 -16.47
N GLN A 223 1.61 -12.29 -17.39
CA GLN A 223 0.24 -12.76 -17.17
C GLN A 223 0.16 -13.83 -16.08
N PHE A 224 1.11 -14.75 -16.03
CA PHE A 224 1.19 -15.77 -14.97
C PHE A 224 1.37 -15.13 -13.58
N LEU A 225 2.21 -14.11 -13.47
CA LEU A 225 2.46 -13.39 -12.22
C LEU A 225 1.33 -12.42 -11.84
N SER A 226 0.57 -11.92 -12.82
CA SER A 226 -0.55 -10.99 -12.56
C SER A 226 -1.68 -11.66 -11.78
N ILE A 227 -1.98 -12.93 -12.02
CA ILE A 227 -3.07 -13.65 -11.35
C ILE A 227 -2.85 -13.73 -9.82
N PRO A 228 -1.72 -14.27 -9.30
CA PRO A 228 -1.47 -14.27 -7.87
C PRO A 228 -1.29 -12.85 -7.30
N PHE A 229 -0.79 -11.90 -8.09
CA PHE A 229 -0.72 -10.50 -7.68
C PHE A 229 -2.11 -9.90 -7.44
N PHE A 230 -3.10 -10.20 -8.27
CA PHE A 230 -4.48 -9.76 -8.05
C PHE A 230 -5.05 -10.30 -6.74
N GLY A 231 -4.78 -11.58 -6.43
CA GLY A 231 -5.16 -12.18 -5.15
C GLY A 231 -4.50 -11.49 -3.95
N LEU A 232 -3.19 -11.22 -4.05
CA LEU A 232 -2.42 -10.51 -3.02
C LEU A 232 -2.92 -9.08 -2.83
N MET A 233 -3.22 -8.37 -3.92
CA MET A 233 -3.79 -7.02 -3.89
C MET A 233 -5.14 -7.01 -3.19
N LEU A 234 -6.04 -7.92 -3.56
CA LEU A 234 -7.36 -8.03 -2.96
C LEU A 234 -7.26 -8.34 -1.46
N TRP A 235 -6.41 -9.31 -1.09
CA TRP A 235 -6.15 -9.64 0.31
C TRP A 235 -5.64 -8.41 1.09
N ARG A 236 -4.68 -7.67 0.53
CA ARG A 236 -4.13 -6.48 1.20
C ARG A 236 -5.14 -5.37 1.37
N VAL A 237 -5.97 -5.12 0.36
CA VAL A 237 -7.05 -4.12 0.43
C VAL A 237 -8.02 -4.43 1.58
N GLU A 238 -8.38 -5.69 1.74
CA GLU A 238 -9.35 -6.12 2.75
C GLU A 238 -8.75 -6.26 4.17
N THR A 239 -7.43 -6.46 4.29
CA THR A 239 -6.76 -6.57 5.60
C THR A 239 -6.23 -5.25 6.14
N LEU A 240 -6.34 -4.15 5.39
CA LEU A 240 -5.91 -2.84 5.85
C LEU A 240 -7.02 -2.15 6.65
N GLN A 241 -6.77 -1.90 7.92
CA GLN A 241 -7.71 -1.20 8.79
C GLN A 241 -7.79 0.30 8.45
N GLN A 242 -9.00 0.84 8.43
CA GLN A 242 -9.20 2.29 8.37
C GLN A 242 -8.69 2.93 9.66
N LEU A 243 -7.91 3.99 9.53
CA LEU A 243 -7.40 4.75 10.69
C LEU A 243 -8.45 5.75 11.15
N ASP A 244 -8.75 5.73 12.46
CA ASP A 244 -9.63 6.70 13.08
C ASP A 244 -8.91 8.05 13.14
N GLY A 245 -9.52 9.10 12.58
CA GLY A 245 -8.97 10.46 12.65
C GLY A 245 -8.90 11.22 11.33
N MET A 246 -9.05 10.57 10.16
CA MET A 246 -9.08 11.29 8.87
C MET A 246 -10.48 11.74 8.41
N THR A 247 -11.54 11.34 9.10
CA THR A 247 -12.91 11.81 8.79
C THR A 247 -13.22 13.19 9.36
N GLY A 248 -12.32 13.78 10.16
CA GLY A 248 -12.51 15.09 10.80
C GLY A 248 -11.60 16.22 10.29
N VAL A 249 -10.68 15.94 9.34
CA VAL A 249 -9.75 16.95 8.80
C VAL A 249 -10.09 17.31 7.35
N ASP A 250 -11.39 17.32 7.00
CA ASP A 250 -11.93 17.95 5.79
C ASP A 250 -12.39 19.42 6.04
N THR A 251 -12.19 19.92 7.23
CA THR A 251 -12.09 21.36 7.43
C THR A 251 -10.63 21.72 7.14
N GLU A 252 -10.44 22.57 6.14
CA GLU A 252 -9.25 23.39 6.01
C GLU A 252 -8.67 23.58 7.42
N ASP A 253 -7.47 22.97 7.66
CA ASP A 253 -6.65 23.48 8.73
C ASP A 253 -6.63 24.97 8.45
N PRO A 254 -7.18 25.83 9.32
CA PRO A 254 -6.85 27.22 9.22
C PRO A 254 -5.33 27.17 9.17
N LEU A 255 -4.74 27.65 8.06
CA LEU A 255 -3.31 27.97 7.96
C LEU A 255 -2.91 28.28 9.38
N PRO A 256 -1.96 27.54 10.00
CA PRO A 256 -1.62 27.80 11.40
C PRO A 256 -1.56 29.31 11.50
N ALA A 257 -2.50 29.88 12.24
CA ALA A 257 -2.48 31.31 12.53
C ALA A 257 -1.01 31.53 12.84
N GLU A 258 -0.36 32.43 12.12
CA GLU A 258 1.08 32.69 12.18
C GLU A 258 1.53 32.35 13.59
N PRO A 259 2.54 31.49 13.78
CA PRO A 259 2.86 31.03 15.12
C PRO A 259 2.89 32.28 15.96
N GLU A 260 1.87 32.45 16.84
CA GLU A 260 2.03 33.39 17.91
C GLU A 260 3.34 32.96 18.52
N GLU A 261 4.35 33.78 18.24
CA GLU A 261 5.69 33.64 18.76
C GLU A 261 5.53 33.32 20.24
N THR A 262 6.14 32.17 20.60
CA THR A 262 6.21 31.73 21.98
C THR A 262 4.93 31.15 22.60
N ALA A 263 4.59 29.89 22.19
CA ALA A 263 4.05 29.00 23.23
C ALA A 263 5.19 28.82 24.25
N PRO A 264 5.03 29.27 25.50
CA PRO A 264 6.15 29.33 26.42
C PRO A 264 6.72 27.95 26.65
N LEU A 265 8.05 27.81 26.81
CA LEU A 265 8.71 26.58 27.31
C LEU A 265 8.00 25.97 28.54
N ALA A 266 7.28 26.79 29.30
CA ALA A 266 6.39 26.42 30.40
C ALA A 266 5.27 25.48 29.99
N THR A 267 4.75 25.53 28.74
CA THR A 267 3.68 24.65 28.26
C THR A 267 4.23 23.25 27.98
N LEU A 268 5.45 23.10 27.45
CA LEU A 268 6.09 21.82 27.19
C LEU A 268 6.58 21.14 28.47
N SER A 269 7.04 21.88 29.47
CA SER A 269 7.40 21.30 30.78
C SER A 269 6.18 20.76 31.53
N GLY A 270 4.99 21.33 31.31
CA GLY A 270 3.73 20.84 31.88
C GLY A 270 3.25 19.50 31.25
N ILE A 271 3.57 19.24 29.95
CA ILE A 271 3.13 18.03 29.26
C ILE A 271 3.71 16.77 29.92
N GLY A 272 4.96 16.78 30.35
CA GLY A 272 5.56 15.64 31.06
C GLY A 272 4.80 15.28 32.34
N ALA A 273 4.39 16.27 33.14
CA ALA A 273 3.59 16.04 34.34
C ALA A 273 2.18 15.50 34.01
N LEU A 274 1.55 16.01 32.95
CA LEU A 274 0.26 15.50 32.48
C LEU A 274 0.35 14.05 31.98
N LEU A 275 1.40 13.72 31.22
CA LEU A 275 1.67 12.35 30.77
C LEU A 275 1.86 11.41 31.95
N LYS A 276 2.66 11.79 32.95
CA LYS A 276 2.85 11.01 34.16
C LYS A 276 1.51 10.75 34.85
N ARG A 277 0.74 11.80 35.13
CA ARG A 277 -0.54 11.69 35.86
C ARG A 277 -1.62 10.91 35.08
N HIS A 278 -1.80 11.19 33.79
CA HIS A 278 -2.95 10.69 33.02
C HIS A 278 -2.61 9.51 32.12
N CYS A 279 -1.34 9.25 31.81
CA CYS A 279 -0.94 8.11 31.01
C CYS A 279 -0.22 7.04 31.84
N GLU A 280 0.78 7.41 32.66
CA GLU A 280 1.57 6.46 33.44
C GLU A 280 0.82 6.00 34.70
N ASP A 281 0.48 6.94 35.61
CA ASP A 281 -0.17 6.62 36.89
C ASP A 281 -1.59 6.05 36.70
N ALA A 282 -2.33 6.55 35.71
CA ALA A 282 -3.64 6.04 35.32
C ALA A 282 -3.60 4.79 34.46
N GLN A 283 -2.41 4.29 34.10
CA GLN A 283 -2.19 3.11 33.26
C GLN A 283 -2.92 3.16 31.91
N LEU A 284 -3.14 4.35 31.34
CA LEU A 284 -3.85 4.52 30.07
C LEU A 284 -3.12 3.80 28.92
N TYR A 285 -1.80 3.62 29.02
CA TYR A 285 -0.98 2.89 28.05
C TYR A 285 -1.38 1.41 27.86
N LEU A 286 -2.13 0.84 28.82
CA LEU A 286 -2.66 -0.53 28.70
C LEU A 286 -3.83 -0.63 27.71
N LYS A 287 -4.47 0.50 27.36
CA LYS A 287 -5.50 0.53 26.33
C LYS A 287 -4.89 0.15 24.97
N GLN A 288 -5.41 -0.93 24.38
CA GLN A 288 -5.06 -1.33 23.02
C GLN A 288 -5.51 -0.24 22.03
N ASP A 289 -4.82 -0.12 20.90
CA ASP A 289 -5.12 0.87 19.84
C ASP A 289 -5.09 2.35 20.29
N LEU A 290 -4.43 2.68 21.40
CA LEU A 290 -4.28 4.06 21.86
C LEU A 290 -3.53 4.88 20.78
N SER A 291 -4.17 5.95 20.30
CA SER A 291 -3.55 6.90 19.35
C SER A 291 -3.07 8.17 20.06
N LEU A 292 -2.12 8.88 19.42
CA LEU A 292 -1.64 10.18 19.90
C LEU A 292 -2.79 11.19 20.04
N SER A 293 -3.76 11.16 19.12
CA SER A 293 -4.95 12.01 19.17
C SER A 293 -5.82 11.71 20.40
N GLN A 294 -6.07 10.42 20.70
CA GLN A 294 -6.83 10.03 21.90
C GLN A 294 -6.07 10.43 23.18
N LEU A 295 -4.75 10.23 23.20
CA LEU A 295 -3.93 10.64 24.35
C LEU A 295 -3.99 12.16 24.55
N SER A 296 -3.82 12.96 23.49
CA SER A 296 -3.86 14.44 23.59
C SER A 296 -5.20 14.94 24.12
N GLN A 297 -6.32 14.35 23.69
CA GLN A 297 -7.65 14.66 24.22
C GLN A 297 -7.77 14.31 25.71
N THR A 298 -7.26 13.14 26.12
CA THR A 298 -7.35 12.68 27.52
C THR A 298 -6.54 13.54 28.47
N ILE A 299 -5.35 14.00 28.05
CA ILE A 299 -4.50 14.87 28.89
C ILE A 299 -4.84 16.37 28.75
N GLY A 300 -5.84 16.71 27.90
CA GLY A 300 -6.32 18.10 27.74
C GLY A 300 -5.33 19.01 26.99
N THR A 301 -4.54 18.44 26.06
CA THR A 301 -3.60 19.21 25.24
C THR A 301 -3.92 19.06 23.74
N ASN A 302 -3.29 19.91 22.92
CA ASN A 302 -3.39 19.81 21.47
C ASN A 302 -2.42 18.73 20.96
N HIS A 303 -2.88 17.97 19.93
CA HIS A 303 -2.08 16.99 19.21
C HIS A 303 -0.71 17.55 18.76
N TYR A 304 -0.66 18.78 18.27
CA TYR A 304 0.57 19.43 17.82
C TYR A 304 1.61 19.56 18.96
N TYR A 305 1.20 20.07 20.13
CA TYR A 305 2.12 20.24 21.26
C TYR A 305 2.61 18.90 21.82
N LEU A 306 1.75 17.88 21.84
CA LEU A 306 2.14 16.56 22.29
C LEU A 306 3.13 15.91 21.31
N SER A 307 2.92 16.05 20.00
CA SER A 307 3.86 15.59 18.96
C SER A 307 5.21 16.31 19.08
N GLN A 308 5.19 17.64 19.28
CA GLN A 308 6.40 18.45 19.48
C GLN A 308 7.17 18.02 20.73
N TYR A 309 6.48 17.72 21.83
CA TYR A 309 7.09 17.20 23.05
C TYR A 309 7.87 15.90 22.78
N PHE A 310 7.27 14.90 22.13
CA PHE A 310 7.98 13.67 21.82
C PHE A 310 9.16 13.90 20.88
N THR A 311 9.02 14.75 19.87
CA THR A 311 10.13 15.13 18.96
C THR A 311 11.29 15.75 19.72
N GLN A 312 11.04 16.64 20.67
CA GLN A 312 12.09 17.24 21.51
C GLN A 312 12.77 16.23 22.42
N GLN A 313 12.05 15.22 22.90
CA GLN A 313 12.63 14.13 23.69
C GLN A 313 13.41 13.11 22.82
N GLY A 314 13.42 13.28 21.49
CA GLY A 314 14.04 12.33 20.57
C GLY A 314 13.34 10.97 20.54
N LEU A 315 12.06 10.90 20.91
CA LEU A 315 11.26 9.69 21.00
C LEU A 315 10.08 9.77 20.04
N THR A 316 9.66 8.62 19.48
CA THR A 316 8.36 8.50 18.83
C THR A 316 7.29 8.15 19.86
N TYR A 317 6.04 8.52 19.56
CA TYR A 317 4.90 8.11 20.40
C TYR A 317 4.85 6.58 20.61
N ASN A 318 5.06 5.84 19.52
CA ASN A 318 5.12 4.37 19.57
C ASN A 318 6.20 3.86 20.55
N ALA A 319 7.41 4.43 20.49
CA ALA A 319 8.50 4.04 21.39
C ALA A 319 8.18 4.35 22.86
N TYR A 320 7.52 5.48 23.14
CA TYR A 320 7.12 5.87 24.48
C TYR A 320 6.09 4.88 25.06
N ILE A 321 4.95 4.67 24.38
CA ILE A 321 3.89 3.78 24.87
C ILE A 321 4.37 2.32 24.98
N ASN A 322 5.08 1.81 23.97
CA ASN A 322 5.61 0.45 24.01
C ASN A 322 6.67 0.32 25.12
N GLY A 323 7.40 1.39 25.41
CA GLY A 323 8.32 1.42 26.54
C GLY A 323 7.63 1.21 27.89
N LEU A 324 6.49 1.89 28.12
CA LEU A 324 5.68 1.72 29.33
C LEU A 324 5.11 0.31 29.43
N ARG A 325 4.57 -0.21 28.33
CA ARG A 325 4.02 -1.58 28.25
C ARG A 325 5.07 -2.66 28.53
N ILE A 326 6.31 -2.49 28.00
CA ILE A 326 7.41 -3.43 28.26
C ILE A 326 7.82 -3.39 29.73
N ASN A 327 7.91 -2.21 30.34
CA ASN A 327 8.20 -2.09 31.77
C ASN A 327 7.10 -2.77 32.60
N HIS A 328 5.84 -2.60 32.22
CA HIS A 328 4.71 -3.29 32.85
C HIS A 328 4.81 -4.81 32.73
N PHE A 329 5.13 -5.33 31.54
CA PHE A 329 5.39 -6.76 31.31
C PHE A 329 6.50 -7.29 32.23
N ILE A 330 7.61 -6.56 32.37
CA ILE A 330 8.73 -6.95 33.25
C ILE A 330 8.26 -7.03 34.71
N ASN A 331 7.48 -6.07 35.17
CA ASN A 331 6.90 -6.08 36.52
C ASN A 331 5.97 -7.28 36.74
N LEU A 332 5.05 -7.53 35.80
CA LEU A 332 4.13 -8.69 35.86
C LEU A 332 4.89 -10.01 35.85
N TYR A 333 5.98 -10.11 35.09
CA TYR A 333 6.84 -11.28 35.07
C TYR A 333 7.48 -11.53 36.45
N HIS A 334 8.09 -10.51 37.05
CA HIS A 334 8.70 -10.64 38.37
C HIS A 334 7.68 -10.99 39.46
N GLU A 335 6.49 -10.40 39.41
CA GLU A 335 5.39 -10.71 40.31
C GLU A 335 4.93 -12.16 40.15
N ALA A 336 4.74 -12.62 38.89
CA ALA A 336 4.32 -14.00 38.62
C ALA A 336 5.37 -15.04 39.09
N VAL A 337 6.65 -14.74 38.91
CA VAL A 337 7.76 -15.60 39.42
C VAL A 337 7.77 -15.61 40.95
N ALA A 338 7.67 -14.45 41.58
CA ALA A 338 7.67 -14.34 43.06
C ALA A 338 6.47 -15.04 43.71
N THR A 339 5.30 -15.00 43.07
CA THR A 339 4.06 -15.63 43.55
C THR A 339 3.85 -17.06 43.07
N GLN A 340 4.82 -17.60 42.33
CA GLN A 340 4.75 -18.95 41.70
C GLN A 340 3.46 -19.14 40.86
N ARG A 341 2.90 -18.08 40.32
CA ARG A 341 1.74 -18.12 39.41
C ARG A 341 2.18 -18.73 38.08
N SER A 342 1.40 -19.68 37.55
CA SER A 342 1.62 -20.15 36.18
C SER A 342 1.24 -19.05 35.16
N PHE A 343 2.09 -18.82 34.17
CA PHE A 343 1.87 -17.81 33.14
C PHE A 343 2.50 -18.23 31.80
N THR A 344 2.05 -17.58 30.73
CA THR A 344 2.73 -17.61 29.43
C THR A 344 3.19 -16.21 29.07
N ALA A 345 4.28 -16.11 28.30
CA ALA A 345 4.75 -14.81 27.80
C ALA A 345 3.68 -14.08 26.97
N GLN A 346 2.84 -14.83 26.25
CA GLN A 346 1.72 -14.28 25.47
C GLN A 346 0.65 -13.67 26.37
N GLN A 347 0.32 -14.33 27.47
CA GLN A 347 -0.66 -13.85 28.44
C GLN A 347 -0.17 -12.55 29.10
N LEU A 348 1.06 -12.51 29.61
CA LEU A 348 1.63 -11.29 30.21
C LEU A 348 1.75 -10.15 29.21
N ALA A 349 2.08 -10.45 27.95
CA ALA A 349 2.09 -9.43 26.90
C ALA A 349 0.72 -8.82 26.65
N SER A 350 -0.34 -9.63 26.66
CA SER A 350 -1.73 -9.15 26.55
C SER A 350 -2.16 -8.32 27.77
N GLU A 351 -1.82 -8.76 28.97
CA GLU A 351 -2.05 -8.03 30.23
C GLU A 351 -1.31 -6.67 30.25
N SER A 352 -0.18 -6.57 29.52
CA SER A 352 0.60 -5.35 29.38
C SER A 352 0.09 -4.41 28.28
N GLY A 353 -1.07 -4.69 27.67
CA GLY A 353 -1.73 -3.84 26.68
C GLY A 353 -1.30 -4.07 25.24
N PHE A 354 -0.47 -5.10 24.94
CA PHE A 354 -0.18 -5.48 23.57
C PHE A 354 -1.32 -6.29 22.96
N ARG A 355 -1.70 -5.94 21.73
CA ARG A 355 -2.76 -6.67 21.01
C ARG A 355 -2.30 -8.05 20.53
N SER A 356 -1.04 -8.17 20.12
CA SER A 356 -0.47 -9.44 19.67
C SER A 356 0.92 -9.68 20.22
N TYR A 357 1.25 -10.96 20.34
CA TYR A 357 2.58 -11.41 20.77
C TYR A 357 3.69 -11.04 19.77
N SER A 358 3.38 -10.99 18.48
CA SER A 358 4.34 -10.62 17.44
C SER A 358 4.79 -9.16 17.60
N THR A 359 3.85 -8.22 17.80
CA THR A 359 4.14 -6.81 18.06
C THR A 359 4.93 -6.62 19.35
N PHE A 360 4.51 -7.30 20.42
CA PHE A 360 5.24 -7.31 21.69
C PHE A 360 6.69 -7.79 21.52
N SER A 361 6.90 -8.97 20.93
CA SER A 361 8.22 -9.58 20.77
C SER A 361 9.17 -8.70 19.95
N ALA A 362 8.66 -8.03 18.90
CA ALA A 362 9.44 -7.09 18.10
C ALA A 362 9.85 -5.85 18.91
N ALA A 363 8.89 -5.24 19.63
CA ALA A 363 9.14 -4.07 20.49
C ALA A 363 10.09 -4.40 21.64
N PHE A 364 9.90 -5.57 22.26
CA PHE A 364 10.76 -6.04 23.34
C PHE A 364 12.21 -6.22 22.88
N LYS A 365 12.42 -6.94 21.74
CA LYS A 365 13.75 -7.12 21.17
C LYS A 365 14.41 -5.81 20.78
N GLN A 366 13.64 -4.86 20.25
CA GLN A 366 14.15 -3.53 19.90
C GLN A 366 14.62 -2.74 21.13
N ARG A 367 13.88 -2.84 22.26
CA ARG A 367 14.17 -2.07 23.48
C ARG A 367 15.22 -2.74 24.37
N ILE A 368 15.13 -4.06 24.55
CA ILE A 368 15.98 -4.84 25.48
C ILE A 368 17.22 -5.42 24.79
N GLY A 369 17.21 -5.51 23.45
CA GLY A 369 18.34 -6.05 22.66
C GLY A 369 18.32 -7.56 22.47
N GLN A 370 17.47 -8.30 23.22
CA GLN A 370 17.38 -9.77 23.15
C GLN A 370 15.93 -10.25 23.02
N THR A 371 15.76 -11.53 22.68
CA THR A 371 14.42 -12.11 22.56
C THR A 371 13.78 -12.31 23.94
N VAL A 372 12.44 -12.29 24.00
CA VAL A 372 11.69 -12.52 25.24
C VAL A 372 12.10 -13.83 25.92
N THR A 373 12.22 -14.91 25.15
CA THR A 373 12.60 -16.23 25.66
C THR A 373 14.02 -16.25 26.24
N ALA A 374 14.98 -15.59 25.58
CA ALA A 374 16.36 -15.48 26.09
C ALA A 374 16.36 -14.66 27.38
N TRP A 375 15.69 -13.52 27.42
CA TRP A 375 15.61 -12.67 28.60
C TRP A 375 14.96 -13.36 29.79
N MET A 376 13.86 -14.11 29.59
CA MET A 376 13.20 -14.88 30.67
C MET A 376 14.09 -15.97 31.22
N ARG A 377 14.81 -16.70 30.36
CA ARG A 377 15.78 -17.73 30.78
C ARG A 377 16.92 -17.13 31.61
N ASP A 378 17.51 -16.03 31.12
CA ASP A 378 18.62 -15.37 31.82
C ASP A 378 18.18 -14.81 33.19
N THR A 379 16.92 -14.37 33.31
CA THR A 379 16.35 -13.80 34.53
C THR A 379 15.96 -14.89 35.55
N THR A 380 15.57 -16.09 35.12
CA THR A 380 15.21 -17.20 36.01
C THR A 380 16.41 -18.01 36.49
N GLY A 381 17.61 -17.79 35.92
CA GLY A 381 18.82 -18.51 36.30
C GLY A 381 18.76 -20.03 36.07
N VAL A 382 17.85 -20.52 35.23
CA VAL A 382 17.76 -21.93 34.85
C VAL A 382 18.64 -22.13 33.62
N GLU A 383 19.81 -22.75 33.82
CA GLU A 383 20.66 -23.31 32.75
C GLU A 383 19.98 -24.48 32.05
#